data_d157b698eb4509fdf92cb91ab6e611af
#
_entry.id   d157b698eb4509fdf92cb91ab6e611af
#
_cell.length_a   1.000
_cell.length_b   1.000
_cell.length_c   1.000
_cell.angle_alpha   90.00
_cell.angle_beta   90.00
_cell.angle_gamma   90.00
#
_symmetry.space_group_name_H-M   'P 1'
#
loop_
_entity.id
_entity.type
_entity.pdbx_description
1 polymer ?
#
loop_
_entity_poly.entity_id
_entity_poly.type
_entity_poly.pdbx_seq_one_letter_code
_entity_poly.pdbx_strand_id
1 'polypeptide(L)'
;MNYATITYYAIANGPCGRTSVFVSGCRHRCPGCFNSVAWDFAYGQPFDKATRNQVFASCQPDYIAGLSLLGGEPFEPENQRELLPFVRNFKALYPNKTVWCYSGYTWEQLTGKEPCAARCEVTDELLQLLDVLVDGEFVQAKHDISLRFRGSSNQRLLDVPRTLAAGQPVWWEDEKVFATHTMEGN
;
A
#
# COMPACT_ATOMS: atom_id res chain seq x y z
N MET A 1 2.18 -2.41 16.54
CA MET A 1 3.20 -2.31 15.47
C MET A 1 3.97 -1.01 15.57
N ASN A 2 5.16 -0.94 14.94
CA ASN A 2 5.89 0.31 14.75
C ASN A 2 5.73 0.82 13.32
N TYR A 3 6.06 2.09 13.11
CA TYR A 3 6.19 2.69 11.79
C TYR A 3 7.58 3.34 11.63
N ALA A 4 8.14 3.21 10.43
CA ALA A 4 9.45 3.77 10.11
C ALA A 4 9.36 5.28 9.88
N THR A 5 8.35 5.72 9.12
CA THR A 5 8.08 7.14 8.83
C THR A 5 6.64 7.36 8.38
N ILE A 6 6.18 8.60 8.47
CA ILE A 6 4.93 9.06 7.87
C ILE A 6 5.27 10.26 6.98
N THR A 7 4.85 10.19 5.72
CA THR A 7 5.02 11.29 4.76
C THR A 7 3.66 11.89 4.47
N TYR A 8 3.50 13.14 4.87
CA TYR A 8 2.30 13.91 4.58
C TYR A 8 2.39 14.51 3.18
N TYR A 9 1.27 14.46 2.43
CA TYR A 9 1.19 14.97 1.06
C TYR A 9 2.20 14.31 0.09
N ALA A 10 2.34 12.99 0.17
CA ALA A 10 3.16 12.22 -0.77
C ALA A 10 2.45 12.09 -2.12
N ILE A 11 3.18 12.31 -3.23
CA ILE A 11 2.69 12.14 -4.61
C ILE A 11 3.27 10.90 -5.29
N ALA A 12 4.27 10.26 -4.67
CA ALA A 12 4.96 9.10 -5.23
C ALA A 12 4.23 7.77 -4.97
N ASN A 13 3.33 7.74 -3.98
CA ASN A 13 2.74 6.50 -3.48
C ASN A 13 1.24 6.39 -3.82
N GLY A 14 0.89 6.79 -5.03
CA GLY A 14 -0.47 6.81 -5.57
C GLY A 14 -0.82 8.18 -6.15
N PRO A 15 -1.93 8.30 -6.90
CA PRO A 15 -2.35 9.53 -7.56
C PRO A 15 -2.75 10.60 -6.54
N CYS A 16 -2.56 11.86 -6.92
CA CYS A 16 -2.84 13.04 -6.10
C CYS A 16 -2.02 13.08 -4.80
N GLY A 17 -2.29 14.04 -3.91
CA GLY A 17 -1.66 14.11 -2.59
C GLY A 17 -2.21 13.06 -1.65
N ARG A 18 -1.36 12.29 -0.97
CA ARG A 18 -1.75 11.22 -0.06
C ARG A 18 -0.94 11.28 1.23
N THR A 19 -1.51 10.83 2.33
CA THR A 19 -0.71 10.54 3.52
C THR A 19 -0.21 9.11 3.42
N SER A 20 1.10 8.93 3.51
CA SER A 20 1.77 7.63 3.37
C SER A 20 2.33 7.19 4.71
N VAL A 21 1.91 6.01 5.18
CA VAL A 21 2.41 5.38 6.42
C VAL A 21 3.32 4.24 6.04
N PHE A 22 4.60 4.36 6.39
CA PHE A 22 5.61 3.33 6.19
C PHE A 22 5.71 2.49 7.47
N VAL A 23 5.10 1.31 7.46
CA VAL A 23 5.16 0.39 8.60
C VAL A 23 6.54 -0.23 8.77
N SER A 24 6.84 -0.74 9.95
CA SER A 24 8.04 -1.52 10.24
C SER A 24 7.72 -3.00 10.35
N GLY A 25 8.70 -3.85 10.03
CA GLY A 25 8.56 -5.29 9.94
C GLY A 25 8.35 -5.77 8.51
N CYS A 26 9.31 -6.56 7.99
CA CYS A 26 9.23 -7.19 6.68
C CYS A 26 10.13 -8.42 6.63
N ARG A 27 9.57 -9.57 6.31
CA ARG A 27 10.31 -10.83 6.19
C ARG A 27 10.81 -11.13 4.77
N HIS A 28 10.36 -10.36 3.76
CA HIS A 28 10.82 -10.52 2.37
C HIS A 28 12.31 -10.26 2.20
N ARG A 29 12.84 -9.18 2.79
CA ARG A 29 14.25 -8.79 2.70
C ARG A 29 14.76 -8.71 1.27
N CYS A 30 13.98 -8.11 0.37
CA CYS A 30 14.30 -8.00 -1.06
C CYS A 30 15.69 -7.37 -1.29
N PRO A 31 16.55 -7.96 -2.13
CA PRO A 31 17.80 -7.32 -2.54
C PRO A 31 17.52 -5.96 -3.18
N GLY A 32 18.29 -4.92 -2.74
CA GLY A 32 18.13 -3.55 -3.25
C GLY A 32 16.89 -2.81 -2.73
N CYS A 33 16.22 -3.33 -1.69
CA CYS A 33 15.10 -2.63 -1.05
C CYS A 33 15.53 -1.22 -0.60
N PHE A 34 14.78 -0.20 -1.03
CA PHE A 34 15.07 1.20 -0.67
C PHE A 34 14.84 1.50 0.81
N ASN A 35 14.06 0.68 1.51
CA ASN A 35 13.68 0.87 2.91
C ASN A 35 14.10 -0.32 3.80
N SER A 36 15.32 -0.80 3.63
CA SER A 36 15.83 -1.98 4.35
C SER A 36 15.86 -1.81 5.87
N VAL A 37 15.94 -0.58 6.38
CA VAL A 37 15.86 -0.29 7.83
C VAL A 37 14.51 -0.71 8.43
N ALA A 38 13.44 -0.68 7.62
CA ALA A 38 12.10 -1.07 8.04
C ALA A 38 11.87 -2.60 8.04
N TRP A 39 12.88 -3.43 7.75
CA TRP A 39 12.76 -4.89 7.92
C TRP A 39 12.63 -5.28 9.39
N ASP A 40 13.25 -4.51 10.30
CA ASP A 40 13.15 -4.73 11.74
C ASP A 40 11.77 -4.26 12.25
N PHE A 41 11.04 -5.16 12.90
CA PHE A 41 9.73 -4.86 13.51
C PHE A 41 9.80 -3.83 14.64
N ALA A 42 10.96 -3.70 15.28
CA ALA A 42 11.19 -2.74 16.36
C ALA A 42 11.64 -1.35 15.85
N TYR A 43 11.97 -1.22 14.57
CA TYR A 43 12.45 0.05 14.01
C TYR A 43 11.38 1.15 14.05
N GLY A 44 11.82 2.39 14.25
CA GLY A 44 10.99 3.59 14.20
C GLY A 44 10.24 3.86 15.49
N GLN A 45 8.98 4.27 15.39
CA GLN A 45 8.16 4.72 16.52
C GLN A 45 6.89 3.87 16.67
N PRO A 46 6.32 3.74 17.88
CA PRO A 46 5.04 3.07 18.08
C PRO A 46 3.91 3.75 17.31
N PHE A 47 3.13 2.98 16.58
CA PHE A 47 1.93 3.44 15.89
C PHE A 47 0.76 3.53 16.88
N ASP A 48 0.86 4.44 17.81
CA ASP A 48 -0.07 4.63 18.90
C ASP A 48 -1.32 5.43 18.51
N LYS A 49 -2.22 5.67 19.47
CA LYS A 49 -3.45 6.42 19.25
C LYS A 49 -3.19 7.87 18.82
N ALA A 50 -2.16 8.50 19.36
CA ALA A 50 -1.83 9.89 19.02
C ALA A 50 -1.37 9.99 17.57
N THR A 51 -0.48 9.09 17.15
CA THR A 51 0.00 8.97 15.75
C THR A 51 -1.16 8.69 14.77
N ARG A 52 -2.05 7.76 15.13
CA ARG A 52 -3.24 7.45 14.29
C ARG A 52 -4.14 8.67 14.11
N ASN A 53 -4.36 9.43 15.16
CA ASN A 53 -5.14 10.68 15.09
C ASN A 53 -4.47 11.74 14.22
N GLN A 54 -3.14 11.86 14.26
CA GLN A 54 -2.39 12.76 13.38
C GLN A 54 -2.54 12.36 11.92
N VAL A 55 -2.48 11.06 11.61
CA VAL A 55 -2.71 10.55 10.25
C VAL A 55 -4.14 10.86 9.79
N PHE A 56 -5.15 10.65 10.63
CA PHE A 56 -6.53 11.01 10.29
C PHE A 56 -6.66 12.51 10.02
N ALA A 57 -6.13 13.35 10.90
CA ALA A 57 -6.18 14.80 10.73
C ALA A 57 -5.48 15.25 9.43
N SER A 58 -4.37 14.64 9.07
CA SER A 58 -3.65 14.94 7.82
C SER A 58 -4.43 14.59 6.56
N CYS A 59 -5.37 13.64 6.66
CA CYS A 59 -6.23 13.24 5.56
C CYS A 59 -7.53 14.04 5.46
N GLN A 60 -7.80 14.97 6.40
CA GLN A 60 -9.01 15.78 6.40
C GLN A 60 -9.15 16.71 5.18
N PRO A 61 -8.11 17.42 4.72
CA PRO A 61 -8.23 18.35 3.61
C PRO A 61 -8.68 17.65 2.31
N ASP A 62 -9.53 18.33 1.52
CA ASP A 62 -10.12 17.78 0.30
C ASP A 62 -9.07 17.45 -0.78
N TYR A 63 -7.96 18.18 -0.81
CA TYR A 63 -6.86 17.94 -1.74
C TYR A 63 -6.05 16.66 -1.41
N ILE A 64 -6.27 16.04 -0.25
CA ILE A 64 -5.70 14.72 0.07
C ILE A 64 -6.62 13.63 -0.42
N ALA A 65 -6.18 12.87 -1.42
CA ALA A 65 -6.98 11.81 -2.05
C ALA A 65 -7.15 10.56 -1.17
N GLY A 66 -6.27 10.37 -0.17
CA GLY A 66 -6.39 9.24 0.71
C GLY A 66 -5.13 8.82 1.44
N LEU A 67 -5.11 7.56 1.83
CA LEU A 67 -4.08 6.91 2.61
C LEU A 67 -3.30 5.92 1.73
N SER A 68 -1.97 5.86 1.91
CA SER A 68 -1.12 4.81 1.35
C SER A 68 -0.38 4.08 2.47
N LEU A 69 -0.47 2.76 2.47
CA LEU A 69 0.18 1.86 3.42
C LEU A 69 1.33 1.16 2.71
N LEU A 70 2.53 1.28 3.22
CA LEU A 70 3.73 0.71 2.63
C LEU A 70 4.86 0.66 3.68
N GLY A 71 6.10 0.49 3.24
CA GLY A 71 7.27 0.62 4.12
C GLY A 71 7.99 -0.69 4.31
N GLY A 72 7.83 -1.39 5.44
CA GLY A 72 8.16 -2.78 5.63
C GLY A 72 7.17 -3.63 4.82
N GLU A 73 6.35 -4.42 5.49
CA GLU A 73 5.30 -5.20 4.84
C GLU A 73 3.97 -5.02 5.61
N PRO A 74 2.99 -4.30 5.04
CA PRO A 74 1.69 -4.13 5.69
C PRO A 74 0.96 -5.46 5.94
N PHE A 75 1.19 -6.47 5.10
CA PHE A 75 0.59 -7.80 5.25
C PHE A 75 1.39 -8.77 6.13
N GLU A 76 2.41 -8.33 6.89
CA GLU A 76 2.87 -9.14 8.01
C GLU A 76 1.72 -9.32 9.02
N PRO A 77 1.48 -10.53 9.57
CA PRO A 77 0.34 -10.79 10.46
C PRO A 77 0.24 -9.82 11.64
N GLU A 78 1.38 -9.41 12.19
CA GLU A 78 1.47 -8.45 13.29
C GLU A 78 0.98 -7.06 12.85
N ASN A 79 1.33 -6.64 11.63
CA ASN A 79 0.92 -5.36 11.07
C ASN A 79 -0.55 -5.36 10.66
N GLN A 80 -1.03 -6.44 10.04
CA GLN A 80 -2.44 -6.55 9.63
C GLN A 80 -3.40 -6.37 10.81
N ARG A 81 -3.13 -7.02 11.97
CA ARG A 81 -3.97 -6.93 13.16
C ARG A 81 -4.11 -5.51 13.68
N GLU A 82 -3.08 -4.69 13.54
CA GLU A 82 -3.07 -3.29 13.93
C GLU A 82 -3.64 -2.36 12.84
N LEU A 83 -3.39 -2.70 11.58
CA LEU A 83 -3.87 -1.92 10.43
C LEU A 83 -5.36 -2.11 10.18
N LEU A 84 -5.93 -3.30 10.40
CA LEU A 84 -7.36 -3.53 10.15
C LEU A 84 -8.26 -2.54 10.90
N PRO A 85 -8.21 -2.39 12.24
CA PRO A 85 -9.05 -1.42 12.93
C PRO A 85 -8.74 0.03 12.52
N PHE A 86 -7.50 0.34 12.18
CA PHE A 86 -7.10 1.66 11.72
C PHE A 86 -7.72 2.00 10.35
N VAL A 87 -7.62 1.09 9.38
CA VAL A 87 -8.18 1.28 8.03
C VAL A 87 -9.71 1.31 8.07
N ARG A 88 -10.34 0.46 8.90
CA ARG A 88 -11.78 0.48 9.11
C ARG A 88 -12.26 1.85 9.62
N ASN A 89 -11.57 2.41 10.61
CA ASN A 89 -11.87 3.74 11.13
C ASN A 89 -11.62 4.83 10.08
N PHE A 90 -10.55 4.71 9.27
CA PHE A 90 -10.28 5.63 8.17
C PHE A 90 -11.42 5.65 7.15
N LYS A 91 -11.87 4.49 6.69
CA LYS A 91 -12.98 4.39 5.71
C LYS A 91 -14.31 4.91 6.29
N ALA A 92 -14.54 4.74 7.59
CA ALA A 92 -15.72 5.29 8.26
C ALA A 92 -15.67 6.83 8.35
N LEU A 93 -14.50 7.43 8.62
CA LEU A 93 -14.31 8.88 8.70
C LEU A 93 -14.29 9.54 7.31
N TYR A 94 -13.73 8.84 6.32
CA TYR A 94 -13.49 9.38 4.98
C TYR A 94 -13.98 8.41 3.89
N PRO A 95 -15.30 8.20 3.74
CA PRO A 95 -15.85 7.20 2.81
C PRO A 95 -15.50 7.45 1.34
N ASN A 96 -15.22 8.70 0.98
CA ASN A 96 -14.87 9.10 -0.39
C ASN A 96 -13.35 9.10 -0.66
N LYS A 97 -12.52 8.77 0.33
CA LYS A 97 -11.06 8.72 0.16
C LYS A 97 -10.58 7.29 -0.01
N THR A 98 -9.55 7.13 -0.84
CA THR A 98 -9.04 5.81 -1.22
C THR A 98 -7.92 5.34 -0.30
N VAL A 99 -7.82 4.02 -0.13
CA VAL A 99 -6.74 3.35 0.58
C VAL A 99 -5.93 2.53 -0.43
N TRP A 100 -4.65 2.87 -0.57
CA TRP A 100 -3.66 2.14 -1.34
C TRP A 100 -2.79 1.32 -0.40
N CYS A 101 -2.44 0.11 -0.79
CA CYS A 101 -1.55 -0.73 -0.01
C CYS A 101 -0.50 -1.37 -0.92
N TYR A 102 0.74 -1.40 -0.46
CA TYR A 102 1.87 -2.02 -1.13
C TYR A 102 2.27 -3.27 -0.38
N SER A 103 2.40 -4.38 -1.09
CA SER A 103 2.80 -5.66 -0.52
C SER A 103 3.81 -6.38 -1.41
N GLY A 104 4.78 -7.05 -0.80
CA GLY A 104 5.62 -8.01 -1.51
C GLY A 104 4.89 -9.31 -1.83
N TYR A 105 3.78 -9.61 -1.16
CA TYR A 105 2.94 -10.77 -1.46
C TYR A 105 2.06 -10.50 -2.66
N THR A 106 1.80 -11.55 -3.45
CA THR A 106 0.87 -11.49 -4.59
C THR A 106 -0.60 -11.62 -4.13
N TRP A 107 -1.52 -11.18 -4.96
CA TRP A 107 -2.96 -11.38 -4.76
C TRP A 107 -3.31 -12.86 -4.52
N GLU A 108 -2.69 -13.75 -5.29
CA GLU A 108 -2.91 -15.19 -5.20
C GLU A 108 -2.47 -15.73 -3.83
N GLN A 109 -1.37 -15.24 -3.29
CA GLN A 109 -0.88 -15.55 -1.96
C GLN A 109 -1.82 -15.00 -0.88
N LEU A 110 -2.18 -13.71 -0.97
CA LEU A 110 -3.05 -13.07 0.02
C LEU A 110 -4.46 -13.63 0.04
N THR A 111 -4.97 -14.16 -1.06
CA THR A 111 -6.29 -14.81 -1.12
C THR A 111 -6.26 -16.32 -0.85
N GLY A 112 -5.09 -16.89 -0.57
CA GLY A 112 -4.93 -18.31 -0.24
C GLY A 112 -4.99 -19.26 -1.44
N LYS A 113 -4.93 -18.73 -2.66
CA LYS A 113 -4.78 -19.54 -3.88
C LYS A 113 -3.38 -20.14 -3.99
N GLU A 114 -2.40 -19.48 -3.36
CA GLU A 114 -1.03 -19.95 -3.22
C GLU A 114 -0.61 -19.93 -1.74
N PRO A 115 0.32 -20.82 -1.31
CA PRO A 115 0.82 -20.82 0.07
C PRO A 115 1.45 -19.47 0.43
N CYS A 116 1.11 -18.97 1.63
CA CYS A 116 1.60 -17.70 2.11
C CYS A 116 1.66 -17.67 3.65
N ALA A 117 2.78 -17.25 4.19
CA ALA A 117 2.96 -17.07 5.64
C ALA A 117 2.26 -15.80 6.17
N ALA A 118 1.88 -14.88 5.28
CA ALA A 118 1.22 -13.62 5.65
C ALA A 118 -0.25 -13.80 6.03
N ARG A 119 -0.92 -14.84 5.51
CA ARG A 119 -2.35 -15.01 5.79
C ARG A 119 -2.61 -15.25 7.28
N CYS A 120 -3.52 -14.46 7.81
CA CYS A 120 -4.04 -14.60 9.17
C CYS A 120 -5.56 -14.32 9.18
N GLU A 121 -6.17 -14.36 10.33
CA GLU A 121 -7.62 -14.23 10.53
C GLU A 121 -8.22 -12.91 10.03
N VAL A 122 -7.40 -11.88 9.85
CA VAL A 122 -7.85 -10.52 9.44
C VAL A 122 -7.53 -10.19 7.98
N THR A 123 -6.83 -11.07 7.25
CA THR A 123 -6.34 -10.77 5.90
C THR A 123 -7.46 -10.45 4.92
N ASP A 124 -8.50 -11.27 4.90
CA ASP A 124 -9.59 -11.12 3.92
C ASP A 124 -10.38 -9.82 4.16
N GLU A 125 -10.59 -9.44 5.43
CA GLU A 125 -11.26 -8.20 5.75
C GLU A 125 -10.39 -6.98 5.43
N LEU A 126 -9.10 -7.04 5.71
CA LEU A 126 -8.17 -5.95 5.36
C LEU A 126 -8.15 -5.73 3.84
N LEU A 127 -8.09 -6.81 3.04
CA LEU A 127 -8.16 -6.73 1.58
C LEU A 127 -9.42 -6.02 1.09
N GLN A 128 -10.59 -6.35 1.67
CA GLN A 128 -11.87 -5.75 1.28
C GLN A 128 -11.95 -4.24 1.55
N LEU A 129 -11.11 -3.70 2.43
CA LEU A 129 -11.06 -2.27 2.74
C LEU A 129 -10.14 -1.48 1.83
N LEU A 130 -9.33 -2.14 1.00
CA LEU A 130 -8.42 -1.49 0.06
C LEU A 130 -9.14 -1.11 -1.23
N ASP A 131 -8.72 0.00 -1.83
CA ASP A 131 -9.15 0.41 -3.17
C ASP A 131 -8.12 -0.06 -4.21
N VAL A 132 -6.83 0.04 -3.91
CA VAL A 132 -5.75 -0.43 -4.79
C VAL A 132 -4.71 -1.21 -3.99
N LEU A 133 -4.29 -2.34 -4.54
CA LEU A 133 -3.17 -3.14 -4.06
C LEU A 133 -2.05 -3.10 -5.09
N VAL A 134 -0.87 -2.64 -4.68
CA VAL A 134 0.37 -2.82 -5.45
C VAL A 134 1.03 -4.08 -4.92
N ASP A 135 0.95 -5.16 -5.69
CA ASP A 135 1.33 -6.49 -5.25
C ASP A 135 2.59 -7.02 -5.95
N GLY A 136 3.27 -7.94 -5.28
CA GLY A 136 4.45 -8.63 -5.77
C GLY A 136 5.76 -8.08 -5.21
N GLU A 137 6.69 -8.99 -4.98
CA GLU A 137 7.99 -8.69 -4.39
C GLU A 137 8.82 -7.78 -5.30
N PHE A 138 9.56 -6.83 -4.70
CA PHE A 138 10.50 -6.00 -5.45
C PHE A 138 11.64 -6.85 -6.00
N VAL A 139 11.84 -6.80 -7.30
CA VAL A 139 12.93 -7.51 -8.01
C VAL A 139 13.91 -6.49 -8.58
N GLN A 140 15.11 -6.40 -8.00
CA GLN A 140 16.12 -5.42 -8.39
C GLN A 140 16.47 -5.48 -9.89
N ALA A 141 16.55 -6.67 -10.48
CA ALA A 141 16.82 -6.84 -11.91
C ALA A 141 15.71 -6.31 -12.84
N LYS A 142 14.53 -6.04 -12.27
CA LYS A 142 13.35 -5.48 -12.96
C LYS A 142 13.04 -4.06 -12.50
N HIS A 143 13.95 -3.44 -11.75
CA HIS A 143 13.79 -2.06 -11.29
C HIS A 143 13.78 -1.11 -12.48
N ASP A 144 12.79 -0.19 -12.48
CA ASP A 144 12.65 0.83 -13.51
C ASP A 144 12.00 2.07 -12.88
N ILE A 145 12.73 3.19 -12.89
CA ILE A 145 12.29 4.46 -12.29
C ILE A 145 11.18 5.16 -13.09
N SER A 146 10.95 4.73 -14.33
CA SER A 146 9.85 5.27 -15.16
C SER A 146 8.48 4.67 -14.80
N LEU A 147 8.46 3.57 -14.03
CA LEU A 147 7.21 2.94 -13.61
C LEU A 147 6.47 3.82 -12.59
N ARG A 148 5.20 4.07 -12.87
CA ARG A 148 4.36 4.81 -11.94
C ARG A 148 3.92 3.91 -10.78
N PHE A 149 4.11 4.41 -9.57
CA PHE A 149 3.63 3.81 -8.31
C PHE A 149 4.10 2.38 -8.03
N ARG A 150 5.19 1.90 -8.65
CA ARG A 150 5.79 0.60 -8.39
C ARG A 150 7.29 0.64 -8.65
N GLY A 151 8.05 -0.19 -7.99
CA GLY A 151 9.52 -0.18 -8.07
C GLY A 151 10.11 -1.11 -9.12
N SER A 152 9.39 -2.16 -9.51
CA SER A 152 9.86 -3.15 -10.50
C SER A 152 8.72 -3.61 -11.40
N SER A 153 9.06 -3.99 -12.64
CA SER A 153 8.06 -4.25 -13.69
C SER A 153 7.18 -5.48 -13.46
N ASN A 154 7.59 -6.38 -12.56
CA ASN A 154 6.79 -7.54 -12.17
C ASN A 154 5.66 -7.20 -11.17
N GLN A 155 5.72 -6.06 -10.51
CA GLN A 155 4.67 -5.63 -9.58
C GLN A 155 3.43 -5.20 -10.35
N ARG A 156 2.24 -5.48 -9.78
CA ARG A 156 0.95 -5.17 -10.40
C ARG A 156 0.22 -4.11 -9.56
N LEU A 157 -0.48 -3.21 -10.23
CA LEU A 157 -1.45 -2.30 -9.60
C LEU A 157 -2.83 -2.90 -9.80
N LEU A 158 -3.47 -3.37 -8.76
CA LEU A 158 -4.75 -4.06 -8.81
C LEU A 158 -5.86 -3.17 -8.25
N ASP A 159 -6.94 -3.01 -9.02
CA ASP A 159 -8.21 -2.46 -8.55
C ASP A 159 -8.87 -3.53 -7.67
N VAL A 160 -8.85 -3.34 -6.36
CA VAL A 160 -9.28 -4.36 -5.41
C VAL A 160 -10.79 -4.63 -5.52
N PRO A 161 -11.68 -3.64 -5.55
CA PRO A 161 -13.12 -3.86 -5.73
C PRO A 161 -13.44 -4.65 -7.00
N ARG A 162 -12.84 -4.28 -8.14
CA ARG A 162 -13.06 -4.99 -9.42
C ARG A 162 -12.46 -6.39 -9.40
N THR A 163 -11.31 -6.57 -8.77
CA THR A 163 -10.64 -7.87 -8.61
C THR A 163 -11.48 -8.82 -7.76
N LEU A 164 -12.05 -8.33 -6.65
CA LEU A 164 -12.95 -9.11 -5.81
C LEU A 164 -14.23 -9.52 -6.56
N ALA A 165 -14.83 -8.60 -7.30
CA ALA A 165 -16.04 -8.88 -8.09
C ALA A 165 -15.78 -9.87 -9.23
N ALA A 166 -14.62 -9.80 -9.87
CA ALA A 166 -14.24 -10.67 -10.99
C ALA A 166 -13.67 -12.04 -10.54
N GLY A 167 -13.26 -12.19 -9.28
CA GLY A 167 -12.57 -13.38 -8.77
C GLY A 167 -11.16 -13.61 -9.33
N GLN A 168 -10.63 -12.66 -10.08
CA GLN A 168 -9.30 -12.68 -10.69
C GLN A 168 -8.70 -11.25 -10.73
N PRO A 169 -7.36 -11.11 -10.77
CA PRO A 169 -6.71 -9.81 -10.81
C PRO A 169 -7.21 -8.91 -11.94
N VAL A 170 -7.66 -7.72 -11.60
CA VAL A 170 -8.05 -6.66 -12.53
C VAL A 170 -7.12 -5.48 -12.31
N TRP A 171 -6.46 -5.03 -13.38
CA TRP A 171 -5.54 -3.92 -13.31
C TRP A 171 -6.28 -2.62 -12.98
N TRP A 172 -5.67 -1.84 -12.08
CA TRP A 172 -6.06 -0.46 -11.85
C TRP A 172 -5.69 0.37 -13.08
N GLU A 173 -6.64 1.11 -13.59
CA GLU A 173 -6.47 2.00 -14.74
C GLU A 173 -6.37 3.44 -14.23
N ASP A 174 -5.31 4.15 -14.65
CA ASP A 174 -5.19 5.57 -14.38
C ASP A 174 -6.30 6.31 -15.15
N GLU A 175 -7.05 7.17 -14.49
CA GLU A 175 -7.96 8.06 -15.19
C GLU A 175 -7.16 8.90 -16.19
N LYS A 176 -7.67 9.07 -17.40
CA LYS A 176 -7.01 9.73 -18.55
C LYS A 176 -6.44 11.13 -18.28
N VAL A 177 -6.76 11.75 -17.15
CA VAL A 177 -6.25 13.06 -16.70
C VAL A 177 -4.74 13.09 -16.54
N PHE A 178 -4.08 11.93 -16.34
CA PHE A 178 -2.63 11.83 -16.19
C PHE A 178 -1.91 11.19 -17.38
N ALA A 179 -2.63 10.86 -18.44
CA ALA A 179 -2.07 10.21 -19.64
C ALA A 179 -1.38 11.20 -20.63
N THR A 180 -1.28 12.49 -20.30
CA THR A 180 -0.84 13.51 -21.25
C THR A 180 0.62 13.94 -21.07
N HIS A 181 1.55 13.00 -21.00
CA HIS A 181 2.96 13.32 -21.30
C HIS A 181 3.63 12.19 -22.11
N THR A 182 2.95 11.71 -23.14
CA THR A 182 3.67 11.23 -24.31
C THR A 182 4.11 12.46 -25.08
N MET A 183 5.37 12.84 -24.96
CA MET A 183 5.99 13.70 -25.94
C MET A 183 6.03 12.89 -27.25
N GLU A 184 5.01 13.00 -28.07
CA GLU A 184 5.14 12.69 -29.49
C GLU A 184 6.05 13.75 -30.07
N GLY A 185 7.34 13.38 -30.20
CA GLY A 185 8.32 14.20 -30.88
C GLY A 185 7.97 14.30 -32.37
N ASN A 186 7.90 15.51 -32.88
CA ASN A 186 8.10 15.83 -34.28
C ASN A 186 9.50 15.44 -34.73
#